data_b2b6d121d0aa160f1b19a0fa5f795e1d
#
_entry.id   b2b6d121d0aa160f1b19a0fa5f795e1d
#
_cell.length_a   1.000
_cell.length_b   1.000
_cell.length_c   1.000
_cell.angle_alpha   90.00
_cell.angle_beta   90.00
_cell.angle_gamma   90.00
#
_symmetry.space_group_name_H-M   'P 1'
#
loop_
_entity.id
_entity.type
_entity.pdbx_description
1 polymer ?
#
loop_
_entity_poly.entity_id
_entity_poly.type
_entity_poly.pdbx_seq_one_letter_code
_entity_poly.pdbx_strand_id
1 'polypeptide(L)'
;MRPPVDEPGAMPAPAGEWAIETQGLTKAYRGGRLAVDGLDLAVPRGSVFGFLGPNGCGKTTTIRMLMGLIEPTAGRARVLGQPMPAAGRRVLPRVGALIEGPALYGFLSGRDNLRRFDAADPAADPRTREARVGRALERVGLAAAAGKKARAYSLGMKQRLGLAAALLQPRELLVLDEPTNGLDPQGMREIRALVRELAADGTTVFLSSHLLDEIEQVCTHAAVMARGRLLTQGTVANLSATVLGPHGHAGLTVITPDTAEAARVLKECGVTGVEITDDRVTGELPPPDGPLGGAEDGAPREIAELNAALVHAGVRVRGFGTARPSLEDVFVALTGEGFDVAG
;
A
#
# COMPACT_ATOMS: atom_id res chain seq x y z
N MET A 1 -30.08 -7.38 -27.74
CA MET A 1 -30.60 -7.12 -26.40
C MET A 1 -29.99 -8.19 -25.50
N ARG A 2 -28.89 -7.88 -24.78
CA ARG A 2 -28.23 -8.78 -23.83
C ARG A 2 -28.86 -8.56 -22.46
N PRO A 3 -29.14 -9.58 -21.66
CA PRO A 3 -29.63 -9.42 -20.30
C PRO A 3 -28.53 -8.82 -19.41
N PRO A 4 -28.89 -8.04 -18.37
CA PRO A 4 -27.92 -7.52 -17.43
C PRO A 4 -27.30 -8.65 -16.62
N VAL A 5 -25.98 -8.63 -16.50
CA VAL A 5 -25.22 -9.51 -15.62
C VAL A 5 -25.36 -8.93 -14.21
N ASP A 6 -26.00 -9.66 -13.30
CA ASP A 6 -26.06 -9.32 -11.88
C ASP A 6 -24.62 -9.32 -11.30
N GLU A 7 -24.11 -8.13 -10.98
CA GLU A 7 -22.92 -7.98 -10.16
C GLU A 7 -23.24 -8.36 -8.72
N PRO A 8 -22.36 -9.10 -8.02
CA PRO A 8 -22.54 -9.39 -6.59
C PRO A 8 -22.46 -8.09 -5.80
N GLY A 9 -23.59 -7.70 -5.21
CA GLY A 9 -23.80 -6.45 -4.51
C GLY A 9 -22.81 -6.17 -3.41
N ALA A 10 -21.99 -5.15 -3.58
CA ALA A 10 -21.36 -4.45 -2.47
C ALA A 10 -22.47 -3.79 -1.65
N MET A 11 -22.72 -4.27 -0.45
CA MET A 11 -23.60 -3.60 0.51
C MET A 11 -23.11 -2.16 0.72
N PRO A 12 -23.98 -1.15 0.65
CA PRO A 12 -23.59 0.20 1.00
C PRO A 12 -23.25 0.23 2.50
N ALA A 13 -21.99 0.47 2.80
CA ALA A 13 -21.53 0.66 4.17
C ALA A 13 -22.21 1.89 4.81
N PRO A 14 -22.48 1.90 6.12
CA PRO A 14 -23.13 3.00 6.79
C PRO A 14 -22.38 4.32 6.62
N ALA A 15 -23.10 5.41 6.48
CA ALA A 15 -22.53 6.74 6.27
C ALA A 15 -21.57 7.12 7.41
N GLY A 16 -20.26 7.20 7.11
CA GLY A 16 -19.20 7.53 8.08
C GLY A 16 -18.02 6.56 8.15
N GLU A 17 -18.11 5.41 7.49
CA GLU A 17 -17.08 4.35 7.53
C GLU A 17 -15.86 4.67 6.66
N TRP A 18 -16.03 5.44 5.58
CA TRP A 18 -14.97 5.74 4.63
C TRP A 18 -14.27 7.07 4.90
N ALA A 19 -12.94 7.07 4.88
CA ALA A 19 -12.12 8.27 4.87
C ALA A 19 -12.03 8.88 3.47
N ILE A 20 -11.97 8.02 2.44
CA ILE A 20 -12.04 8.40 1.03
C ILE A 20 -13.03 7.48 0.33
N GLU A 21 -13.89 8.05 -0.50
CA GLU A 21 -14.82 7.33 -1.36
C GLU A 21 -14.86 7.99 -2.73
N THR A 22 -14.79 7.21 -3.80
CA THR A 22 -14.97 7.71 -5.17
C THR A 22 -15.99 6.86 -5.92
N GLN A 23 -16.68 7.47 -6.87
CA GLN A 23 -17.66 6.79 -7.72
C GLN A 23 -17.49 7.27 -9.15
N GLY A 24 -17.04 6.37 -10.03
CA GLY A 24 -16.79 6.63 -11.44
C GLY A 24 -15.79 7.76 -11.68
N LEU A 25 -14.84 7.99 -10.74
CA LEU A 25 -13.93 9.13 -10.79
C LEU A 25 -13.06 9.05 -12.05
N THR A 26 -13.14 10.06 -12.90
CA THR A 26 -12.49 10.04 -14.21
C THR A 26 -11.74 11.34 -14.47
N LYS A 27 -10.54 11.23 -15.05
CA LYS A 27 -9.75 12.36 -15.53
C LYS A 27 -9.25 12.14 -16.95
N ALA A 28 -9.78 12.93 -17.86
CA ALA A 28 -9.27 13.07 -19.23
C ALA A 28 -8.47 14.37 -19.35
N TYR A 29 -7.31 14.30 -20.00
CA TYR A 29 -6.53 15.47 -20.40
C TYR A 29 -6.76 15.82 -21.86
N ARG A 30 -6.30 17.03 -22.26
CA ARG A 30 -6.38 17.47 -23.68
C ARG A 30 -5.73 16.41 -24.59
N GLY A 31 -6.40 16.06 -25.68
CA GLY A 31 -5.97 15.00 -26.60
C GLY A 31 -6.60 13.63 -26.32
N GLY A 32 -7.55 13.53 -25.38
CA GLY A 32 -8.32 12.30 -25.12
C GLY A 32 -7.61 11.26 -24.26
N ARG A 33 -6.42 11.57 -23.72
CA ARG A 33 -5.70 10.65 -22.82
C ARG A 33 -6.44 10.55 -21.48
N LEU A 34 -6.97 9.38 -21.16
CA LEU A 34 -7.51 9.06 -19.85
C LEU A 34 -6.37 8.75 -18.89
N ALA A 35 -6.21 9.59 -17.87
CA ALA A 35 -5.25 9.36 -16.80
C ALA A 35 -5.88 8.55 -15.65
N VAL A 36 -7.20 8.71 -15.45
CA VAL A 36 -8.02 7.92 -14.52
C VAL A 36 -9.34 7.66 -15.22
N ASP A 37 -9.82 6.42 -15.18
CA ASP A 37 -10.98 5.94 -15.91
C ASP A 37 -11.93 5.16 -15.00
N GLY A 38 -13.01 5.80 -14.55
CA GLY A 38 -14.08 5.20 -13.79
C GLY A 38 -13.66 4.60 -12.45
N LEU A 39 -12.79 5.29 -11.68
CA LEU A 39 -12.23 4.78 -10.42
C LEU A 39 -13.29 4.77 -9.30
N ASP A 40 -13.57 3.58 -8.75
CA ASP A 40 -14.41 3.35 -7.57
C ASP A 40 -13.54 2.90 -6.38
N LEU A 41 -13.10 3.86 -5.58
CA LEU A 41 -12.18 3.64 -4.45
C LEU A 41 -12.90 3.81 -3.13
N ALA A 42 -12.63 2.93 -2.16
CA ALA A 42 -13.17 2.97 -0.81
C ALA A 42 -12.05 2.75 0.23
N VAL A 43 -11.72 3.78 1.00
CA VAL A 43 -10.66 3.76 2.02
C VAL A 43 -11.28 3.77 3.41
N PRO A 44 -11.15 2.69 4.20
CA PRO A 44 -11.70 2.62 5.55
C PRO A 44 -11.04 3.62 6.50
N ARG A 45 -11.80 4.19 7.44
CA ARG A 45 -11.23 5.02 8.51
C ARG A 45 -10.32 4.22 9.42
N GLY A 46 -9.24 4.85 9.91
CA GLY A 46 -8.24 4.23 10.79
C GLY A 46 -7.34 3.20 10.10
N SER A 47 -7.49 2.99 8.78
CA SER A 47 -6.62 2.08 8.04
C SER A 47 -5.32 2.74 7.60
N VAL A 48 -4.28 1.92 7.39
CA VAL A 48 -3.17 2.25 6.50
C VAL A 48 -3.50 1.67 5.14
N PHE A 49 -3.82 2.53 4.20
CA PHE A 49 -4.28 2.16 2.88
C PHE A 49 -3.21 2.44 1.82
N GLY A 50 -2.76 1.40 1.15
CA GLY A 50 -1.80 1.46 0.06
C GLY A 50 -2.48 1.63 -1.30
N PHE A 51 -2.08 2.62 -2.08
CA PHE A 51 -2.53 2.83 -3.45
C PHE A 51 -1.42 2.49 -4.42
N LEU A 52 -1.48 1.29 -4.97
CA LEU A 52 -0.40 0.61 -5.65
C LEU A 52 -0.57 0.66 -7.16
N GLY A 53 0.52 0.79 -7.89
CA GLY A 53 0.52 0.70 -9.34
C GLY A 53 1.81 1.23 -9.96
N PRO A 54 2.13 0.87 -11.20
CA PRO A 54 3.32 1.34 -11.90
C PRO A 54 3.33 2.86 -12.09
N ASN A 55 4.47 3.40 -12.43
CA ASN A 55 4.61 4.82 -12.73
C ASN A 55 3.73 5.20 -13.93
N GLY A 56 3.04 6.34 -13.83
CA GLY A 56 2.16 6.81 -14.90
C GLY A 56 0.75 6.19 -14.93
N CYS A 57 0.43 5.21 -14.06
CA CYS A 57 -0.90 4.57 -14.05
C CYS A 57 -2.05 5.45 -13.53
N GLY A 58 -1.75 6.65 -12.98
CA GLY A 58 -2.79 7.60 -12.54
C GLY A 58 -2.83 7.90 -11.05
N LYS A 59 -1.94 7.34 -10.21
CA LYS A 59 -1.93 7.52 -8.74
C LYS A 59 -1.93 9.00 -8.31
N THR A 60 -0.92 9.74 -8.73
CA THR A 60 -0.80 11.19 -8.42
C THR A 60 -1.98 12.00 -8.97
N THR A 61 -2.49 11.65 -10.16
CA THR A 61 -3.69 12.31 -10.72
C THR A 61 -4.90 12.08 -9.83
N THR A 62 -5.09 10.87 -9.34
CA THR A 62 -6.17 10.54 -8.38
C THR A 62 -6.02 11.34 -7.09
N ILE A 63 -4.83 11.36 -6.50
CA ILE A 63 -4.53 12.12 -5.28
C ILE A 63 -4.83 13.62 -5.47
N ARG A 64 -4.43 14.20 -6.61
CA ARG A 64 -4.72 15.59 -6.93
C ARG A 64 -6.23 15.89 -7.03
N MET A 65 -7.03 14.98 -7.58
CA MET A 65 -8.49 15.11 -7.61
C MET A 65 -9.10 15.02 -6.21
N LEU A 66 -8.64 14.06 -5.38
CA LEU A 66 -9.08 13.91 -4.01
C LEU A 66 -8.80 15.15 -3.15
N MET A 67 -7.65 15.81 -3.38
CA MET A 67 -7.28 17.04 -2.68
C MET A 67 -7.87 18.30 -3.32
N GLY A 68 -8.64 18.18 -4.39
CA GLY A 68 -9.23 19.33 -5.09
C GLY A 68 -8.20 20.22 -5.81
N LEU A 69 -7.00 19.72 -6.09
CA LEU A 69 -5.96 20.43 -6.84
C LEU A 69 -6.23 20.45 -8.35
N ILE A 70 -6.99 19.45 -8.83
CA ILE A 70 -7.52 19.39 -10.18
C ILE A 70 -8.98 18.90 -10.14
N GLU A 71 -9.80 19.37 -11.06
CA GLU A 71 -11.18 18.93 -11.18
C GLU A 71 -11.27 17.59 -11.95
N PRO A 72 -12.12 16.65 -11.50
CA PRO A 72 -12.45 15.48 -12.28
C PRO A 72 -13.19 15.87 -13.58
N THR A 73 -13.05 15.05 -14.62
CA THR A 73 -13.81 15.20 -15.87
C THR A 73 -15.21 14.58 -15.72
N ALA A 74 -15.32 13.50 -14.93
CA ALA A 74 -16.58 12.83 -14.59
C ALA A 74 -16.44 12.13 -13.24
N GLY A 75 -17.57 11.65 -12.72
CA GLY A 75 -17.63 10.97 -11.43
C GLY A 75 -17.59 11.94 -10.24
N ARG A 76 -17.40 11.37 -9.04
CA ARG A 76 -17.41 12.13 -7.79
C ARG A 76 -16.45 11.55 -6.78
N ALA A 77 -15.96 12.42 -5.86
CA ALA A 77 -15.11 12.03 -4.75
C ALA A 77 -15.65 12.60 -3.45
N ARG A 78 -15.52 11.85 -2.37
CA ARG A 78 -15.75 12.29 -0.99
C ARG A 78 -14.50 12.05 -0.17
N VAL A 79 -14.15 13.02 0.66
CA VAL A 79 -13.05 12.89 1.63
C VAL A 79 -13.62 13.27 3.00
N LEU A 80 -13.38 12.41 3.99
CA LEU A 80 -13.97 12.51 5.33
C LEU A 80 -15.50 12.70 5.30
N GLY A 81 -16.18 12.03 4.37
CA GLY A 81 -17.61 12.09 4.15
C GLY A 81 -18.12 13.34 3.42
N GLN A 82 -17.24 14.26 3.00
CA GLN A 82 -17.60 15.53 2.38
C GLN A 82 -17.27 15.54 0.87
N PRO A 83 -18.12 16.13 0.01
CA PRO A 83 -17.89 16.16 -1.43
C PRO A 83 -16.69 17.05 -1.81
N MET A 84 -15.77 16.52 -2.61
CA MET A 84 -14.63 17.27 -3.13
C MET A 84 -14.83 17.58 -4.63
N PRO A 85 -14.36 18.76 -5.11
CA PRO A 85 -13.63 19.81 -4.38
C PRO A 85 -14.52 20.79 -3.59
N ALA A 86 -15.84 20.73 -3.70
CA ALA A 86 -16.77 21.73 -3.17
C ALA A 86 -16.62 22.01 -1.65
N ALA A 87 -16.32 20.97 -0.85
CA ALA A 87 -16.12 21.11 0.60
C ALA A 87 -14.65 21.31 1.01
N GLY A 88 -13.75 21.61 0.08
CA GLY A 88 -12.31 21.69 0.33
C GLY A 88 -11.92 22.53 1.54
N ARG A 89 -12.54 23.72 1.71
CA ARG A 89 -12.29 24.60 2.88
C ARG A 89 -12.55 23.95 4.23
N ARG A 90 -13.49 22.99 4.30
CA ARG A 90 -13.85 22.27 5.55
C ARG A 90 -13.02 21.00 5.72
N VAL A 91 -12.61 20.37 4.62
CA VAL A 91 -11.92 19.07 4.61
C VAL A 91 -10.41 19.25 4.76
N LEU A 92 -9.78 20.13 3.97
CA LEU A 92 -8.32 20.24 3.90
C LEU A 92 -7.64 20.58 5.24
N PRO A 93 -8.22 21.39 6.15
CA PRO A 93 -7.64 21.59 7.48
C PRO A 93 -7.57 20.32 8.34
N ARG A 94 -8.32 19.26 8.00
CA ARG A 94 -8.33 17.96 8.68
C ARG A 94 -7.44 16.93 8.00
N VAL A 95 -6.80 17.31 6.87
CA VAL A 95 -5.94 16.44 6.06
C VAL A 95 -4.51 16.94 6.09
N GLY A 96 -3.57 16.06 6.40
CA GLY A 96 -2.16 16.29 6.14
C GLY A 96 -1.81 15.73 4.77
N ALA A 97 -1.02 16.44 3.96
CA ALA A 97 -0.68 15.96 2.64
C ALA A 97 0.80 16.19 2.30
N LEU A 98 1.41 15.20 1.64
CA LEU A 98 2.70 15.28 0.99
C LEU A 98 2.52 14.77 -0.44
N ILE A 99 2.48 15.66 -1.42
CA ILE A 99 2.17 15.35 -2.82
C ILE A 99 3.34 15.82 -3.69
N GLU A 100 3.89 14.93 -4.53
CA GLU A 100 4.99 15.21 -5.46
C GLU A 100 6.27 15.74 -4.78
N GLY A 101 6.41 15.49 -3.49
CA GLY A 101 7.55 15.91 -2.69
C GLY A 101 7.35 17.24 -1.96
N PRO A 102 8.31 17.61 -1.12
CA PRO A 102 8.17 18.74 -0.21
C PRO A 102 8.43 20.07 -0.91
N ALA A 103 7.43 20.96 -0.94
CA ALA A 103 7.53 22.33 -1.45
C ALA A 103 8.28 23.23 -0.46
N LEU A 104 9.59 23.05 -0.30
CA LEU A 104 10.42 23.75 0.68
C LEU A 104 11.08 25.01 0.11
N TYR A 105 11.18 26.02 0.94
CA TYR A 105 12.00 27.21 0.68
C TYR A 105 13.46 26.89 1.02
N GLY A 106 14.28 26.65 0.01
CA GLY A 106 15.67 26.21 0.18
C GLY A 106 16.56 27.18 0.96
N PHE A 107 16.25 28.47 0.97
CA PHE A 107 16.97 29.54 1.69
C PHE A 107 16.58 29.65 3.18
N LEU A 108 15.46 29.05 3.59
CA LEU A 108 15.02 28.97 4.99
C LEU A 108 15.61 27.74 5.67
N SER A 109 15.70 27.80 7.00
CA SER A 109 16.02 26.63 7.82
C SER A 109 14.87 25.61 7.81
N GLY A 110 15.12 24.37 8.26
CA GLY A 110 14.05 23.39 8.45
C GLY A 110 12.97 23.90 9.40
N ARG A 111 13.38 24.52 10.52
CA ARG A 111 12.49 25.13 11.50
C ARG A 111 11.65 26.27 10.89
N ASP A 112 12.26 27.15 10.12
CA ASP A 112 11.55 28.29 9.54
C ASP A 112 10.60 27.88 8.41
N ASN A 113 10.91 26.82 7.66
CA ASN A 113 9.97 26.21 6.73
C ASN A 113 8.71 25.74 7.47
N LEU A 114 8.87 25.00 8.58
CA LEU A 114 7.72 24.52 9.35
C LEU A 114 6.92 25.66 10.00
N ARG A 115 7.59 26.70 10.53
CA ARG A 115 6.93 27.92 11.02
C ARG A 115 6.06 28.58 9.95
N ARG A 116 6.55 28.60 8.72
CA ARG A 116 5.81 29.17 7.59
C ARG A 116 4.59 28.34 7.22
N PHE A 117 4.71 27.00 7.19
CA PHE A 117 3.57 26.12 6.96
C PHE A 117 2.55 26.22 8.10
N ASP A 118 3.01 26.25 9.35
CA ASP A 118 2.12 26.44 10.51
C ASP A 118 1.37 27.77 10.46
N ALA A 119 2.03 28.85 10.04
CA ALA A 119 1.41 30.16 9.90
C ALA A 119 0.39 30.23 8.77
N ALA A 120 0.47 29.36 7.77
CA ALA A 120 -0.48 29.28 6.68
C ALA A 120 -1.73 28.44 7.03
N ASP A 121 -1.72 27.68 8.12
CA ASP A 121 -2.88 26.91 8.59
C ASP A 121 -3.80 27.81 9.40
N PRO A 122 -5.04 28.06 8.94
CA PRO A 122 -5.97 28.94 9.65
C PRO A 122 -6.45 28.38 11.00
N ALA A 123 -6.28 27.09 11.24
CA ALA A 123 -6.64 26.41 12.50
C ALA A 123 -5.50 26.44 13.53
N ALA A 124 -4.29 26.91 13.15
CA ALA A 124 -3.12 26.88 14.02
C ALA A 124 -3.14 28.01 15.06
N ASP A 125 -3.04 27.68 16.36
CA ASP A 125 -2.84 28.67 17.41
C ASP A 125 -1.37 29.18 17.38
N PRO A 126 -1.13 30.48 17.13
CA PRO A 126 0.22 31.05 17.10
C PRO A 126 0.99 30.87 18.42
N ARG A 127 0.30 30.75 19.57
CA ARG A 127 0.92 30.65 20.89
C ARG A 127 1.66 29.31 21.08
N THR A 128 1.21 28.24 20.41
CA THR A 128 1.76 26.90 20.55
C THR A 128 2.60 26.48 19.33
N ARG A 129 2.85 27.41 18.38
CA ARG A 129 3.63 27.17 17.14
C ARG A 129 4.97 26.51 17.42
N GLU A 130 5.78 27.10 18.31
CA GLU A 130 7.13 26.61 18.58
C GLU A 130 7.13 25.16 19.13
N ALA A 131 6.17 24.87 20.00
CA ALA A 131 6.00 23.52 20.53
C ALA A 131 5.59 22.52 19.44
N ARG A 132 4.68 22.91 18.51
CA ARG A 132 4.28 22.06 17.39
C ARG A 132 5.44 21.82 16.43
N VAL A 133 6.13 22.88 16.05
CA VAL A 133 7.30 22.80 15.16
C VAL A 133 8.40 21.93 15.78
N GLY A 134 8.67 22.07 17.09
CA GLY A 134 9.62 21.24 17.81
C GLY A 134 9.23 19.77 17.74
N ARG A 135 8.01 19.42 18.15
CA ARG A 135 7.49 18.04 18.11
C ARG A 135 7.52 17.45 16.69
N ALA A 136 7.11 18.22 15.68
CA ALA A 136 7.13 17.72 14.30
C ALA A 136 8.56 17.40 13.82
N LEU A 137 9.55 18.21 14.18
CA LEU A 137 10.96 17.97 13.85
C LEU A 137 11.51 16.73 14.60
N GLU A 138 11.13 16.55 15.87
CA GLU A 138 11.50 15.39 16.68
C GLU A 138 10.95 14.10 16.09
N ARG A 139 9.64 14.07 15.74
CA ARG A 139 8.97 12.90 15.15
C ARG A 139 9.63 12.39 13.88
N VAL A 140 10.22 13.27 13.08
CA VAL A 140 10.90 12.90 11.82
C VAL A 140 12.42 12.83 11.97
N GLY A 141 12.97 12.90 13.20
CA GLY A 141 14.41 12.81 13.46
C GLY A 141 15.24 13.99 12.92
N LEU A 142 14.64 15.19 12.76
CA LEU A 142 15.30 16.37 12.24
C LEU A 142 15.60 17.45 13.28
N ALA A 143 15.39 17.19 14.57
CA ALA A 143 15.58 18.17 15.64
C ALA A 143 17.01 18.76 15.64
N ALA A 144 18.06 17.93 15.54
CA ALA A 144 19.45 18.37 15.49
C ALA A 144 19.81 19.18 14.24
N ALA A 145 19.09 18.97 13.13
CA ALA A 145 19.31 19.67 11.86
C ALA A 145 18.38 20.89 11.65
N ALA A 146 17.51 21.18 12.61
CA ALA A 146 16.42 22.16 12.48
C ALA A 146 16.87 23.57 12.05
N GLY A 147 18.05 24.02 12.47
CA GLY A 147 18.63 25.32 12.11
C GLY A 147 19.34 25.35 10.74
N LYS A 148 19.61 24.19 10.12
CA LYS A 148 20.30 24.09 8.85
C LYS A 148 19.37 24.50 7.71
N LYS A 149 19.87 25.23 6.69
CA LYS A 149 19.08 25.62 5.52
C LYS A 149 18.62 24.41 4.73
N ALA A 150 17.35 24.41 4.28
CA ALA A 150 16.75 23.27 3.58
C ALA A 150 17.45 22.92 2.25
N ARG A 151 18.12 23.90 1.58
CA ARG A 151 18.95 23.61 0.40
C ARG A 151 20.11 22.66 0.67
N ALA A 152 20.60 22.63 1.93
CA ALA A 152 21.70 21.77 2.35
C ALA A 152 21.23 20.42 2.96
N TYR A 153 19.92 20.15 2.91
CA TYR A 153 19.36 18.86 3.29
C TYR A 153 19.56 17.83 2.19
N SER A 154 19.81 16.57 2.56
CA SER A 154 19.71 15.45 1.62
C SER A 154 18.27 15.29 1.13
N LEU A 155 18.06 14.49 0.08
CA LEU A 155 16.71 14.21 -0.42
C LEU A 155 15.84 13.62 0.69
N GLY A 156 16.34 12.64 1.43
CA GLY A 156 15.63 12.03 2.55
C GLY A 156 15.32 13.01 3.69
N MET A 157 16.21 13.94 4.01
CA MET A 157 15.93 15.00 5.00
C MET A 157 14.83 15.95 4.51
N LYS A 158 14.81 16.27 3.20
CA LYS A 158 13.74 17.10 2.61
C LYS A 158 12.40 16.37 2.68
N GLN A 159 12.37 15.08 2.33
CA GLN A 159 11.17 14.25 2.39
C GLN A 159 10.61 14.19 3.81
N ARG A 160 11.46 13.93 4.80
CA ARG A 160 11.09 13.94 6.23
C ARG A 160 10.60 15.32 6.70
N LEU A 161 11.19 16.41 6.21
CA LEU A 161 10.71 17.75 6.54
C LEU A 161 9.33 18.04 5.93
N GLY A 162 9.05 17.53 4.71
CA GLY A 162 7.72 17.59 4.10
C GLY A 162 6.68 16.82 4.91
N LEU A 163 7.05 15.63 5.38
CA LEU A 163 6.20 14.85 6.27
C LEU A 163 5.96 15.57 7.61
N ALA A 164 6.99 16.19 8.20
CA ALA A 164 6.84 17.02 9.40
C ALA A 164 5.84 18.17 9.17
N ALA A 165 5.83 18.77 7.98
CA ALA A 165 4.87 19.82 7.64
C ALA A 165 3.43 19.30 7.62
N ALA A 166 3.21 18.09 7.08
CA ALA A 166 1.89 17.44 7.09
C ALA A 166 1.40 17.09 8.51
N LEU A 167 2.33 16.91 9.47
CA LEU A 167 2.09 16.52 10.86
C LEU A 167 2.10 17.69 11.87
N LEU A 168 2.15 18.94 11.41
CA LEU A 168 2.14 20.12 12.31
C LEU A 168 0.90 20.20 13.18
N GLN A 169 -0.25 19.75 12.66
CA GLN A 169 -1.52 19.67 13.39
C GLN A 169 -2.00 18.21 13.47
N PRO A 170 -2.81 17.86 14.47
CA PRO A 170 -3.54 16.59 14.44
C PRO A 170 -4.40 16.49 13.17
N ARG A 171 -4.31 15.38 12.47
CA ARG A 171 -5.05 15.13 11.22
C ARG A 171 -5.87 13.85 11.33
N GLU A 172 -7.05 13.85 10.72
CA GLU A 172 -7.88 12.65 10.63
C GLU A 172 -7.46 11.76 9.46
N LEU A 173 -6.89 12.38 8.42
CA LEU A 173 -6.40 11.72 7.22
C LEU A 173 -5.01 12.27 6.87
N LEU A 174 -4.09 11.37 6.55
CA LEU A 174 -2.78 11.70 5.98
C LEU A 174 -2.69 11.12 4.57
N VAL A 175 -2.39 11.97 3.58
CA VAL A 175 -2.24 11.57 2.18
C VAL A 175 -0.79 11.76 1.76
N LEU A 176 -0.13 10.66 1.42
CA LEU A 176 1.30 10.61 1.10
C LEU A 176 1.50 10.05 -0.32
N ASP A 177 2.03 10.87 -1.21
CA ASP A 177 2.37 10.46 -2.57
C ASP A 177 3.84 10.06 -2.63
N GLU A 178 4.11 8.75 -2.80
CA GLU A 178 5.46 8.15 -2.87
C GLU A 178 6.38 8.60 -1.71
N PRO A 179 5.99 8.44 -0.42
CA PRO A 179 6.69 9.06 0.71
C PRO A 179 8.11 8.52 0.93
N THR A 180 8.43 7.36 0.42
CA THR A 180 9.71 6.65 0.57
C THR A 180 10.63 6.83 -0.63
N ASN A 181 10.15 7.47 -1.70
CA ASN A 181 10.91 7.63 -2.92
C ASN A 181 12.23 8.41 -2.67
N GLY A 182 13.35 7.79 -3.09
CA GLY A 182 14.68 8.37 -2.94
C GLY A 182 15.24 8.35 -1.51
N LEU A 183 14.64 7.57 -0.61
CA LEU A 183 15.19 7.28 0.72
C LEU A 183 16.15 6.09 0.67
N ASP A 184 17.11 6.11 1.60
CA ASP A 184 17.90 4.93 1.92
C ASP A 184 17.07 3.91 2.74
N PRO A 185 17.51 2.65 2.85
CA PRO A 185 16.78 1.62 3.60
C PRO A 185 16.48 1.99 5.06
N GLN A 186 17.33 2.82 5.69
CA GLN A 186 17.09 3.30 7.04
C GLN A 186 15.95 4.31 7.07
N GLY A 187 15.95 5.29 6.17
CA GLY A 187 14.88 6.28 6.03
C GLY A 187 13.52 5.65 5.72
N MET A 188 13.50 4.61 4.87
CA MET A 188 12.29 3.86 4.58
C MET A 188 11.73 3.17 5.83
N ARG A 189 12.59 2.55 6.66
CA ARG A 189 12.17 1.94 7.94
C ARG A 189 11.58 2.96 8.91
N GLU A 190 12.21 4.15 9.00
CA GLU A 190 11.74 5.24 9.87
C GLU A 190 10.37 5.77 9.45
N ILE A 191 10.14 5.98 8.14
CA ILE A 191 8.83 6.40 7.61
C ILE A 191 7.77 5.33 7.89
N ARG A 192 8.08 4.05 7.67
CA ARG A 192 7.15 2.94 7.97
C ARG A 192 6.77 2.87 9.45
N ALA A 193 7.75 3.05 10.35
CA ALA A 193 7.49 3.08 11.79
C ALA A 193 6.56 4.26 12.16
N LEU A 194 6.81 5.44 11.60
CA LEU A 194 5.98 6.62 11.83
C LEU A 194 4.55 6.45 11.29
N VAL A 195 4.38 5.85 10.11
CA VAL A 195 3.04 5.56 9.54
C VAL A 195 2.25 4.62 10.45
N ARG A 196 2.90 3.57 10.99
CA ARG A 196 2.24 2.65 11.93
C ARG A 196 1.86 3.33 13.24
N GLU A 197 2.72 4.18 13.79
CA GLU A 197 2.44 4.97 15.00
C GLU A 197 1.20 5.87 14.79
N LEU A 198 1.15 6.60 13.67
CA LEU A 198 0.02 7.48 13.34
C LEU A 198 -1.30 6.71 13.20
N ALA A 199 -1.26 5.53 12.59
CA ALA A 199 -2.44 4.68 12.46
C ALA A 199 -2.89 4.12 13.82
N ALA A 200 -1.96 3.75 14.69
CA ALA A 200 -2.27 3.33 16.07
C ALA A 200 -2.93 4.45 16.87
N ASP A 201 -2.59 5.71 16.60
CA ASP A 201 -3.23 6.91 17.16
C ASP A 201 -4.61 7.21 16.53
N GLY A 202 -5.09 6.39 15.59
CA GLY A 202 -6.40 6.52 14.94
C GLY A 202 -6.40 7.38 13.67
N THR A 203 -5.25 7.87 13.20
CA THR A 203 -5.16 8.60 11.93
C THR A 203 -5.30 7.62 10.76
N THR A 204 -6.19 7.92 9.81
CA THR A 204 -6.20 7.20 8.54
C THR A 204 -5.00 7.62 7.70
N VAL A 205 -4.25 6.66 7.16
CA VAL A 205 -3.13 6.96 6.26
C VAL A 205 -3.42 6.39 4.88
N PHE A 206 -3.44 7.25 3.87
CA PHE A 206 -3.51 6.89 2.46
C PHE A 206 -2.16 7.18 1.82
N LEU A 207 -1.48 6.15 1.35
CA LEU A 207 -0.17 6.32 0.73
C LEU A 207 -0.13 5.65 -0.65
N SER A 208 0.46 6.34 -1.62
CA SER A 208 0.79 5.73 -2.91
C SER A 208 2.20 5.13 -2.87
N SER A 209 2.39 4.02 -3.56
CA SER A 209 3.71 3.43 -3.82
C SER A 209 3.71 2.69 -5.16
N HIS A 210 4.90 2.59 -5.73
CA HIS A 210 5.19 1.65 -6.83
C HIS A 210 5.97 0.43 -6.32
N LEU A 211 6.21 0.29 -5.01
CA LEU A 211 6.93 -0.81 -4.39
C LEU A 211 5.94 -1.69 -3.61
N LEU A 212 5.78 -2.91 -4.08
CA LEU A 212 4.86 -3.90 -3.52
C LEU A 212 5.23 -4.29 -2.09
N ASP A 213 6.52 -4.55 -1.84
CA ASP A 213 7.06 -4.89 -0.52
C ASP A 213 6.74 -3.83 0.55
N GLU A 214 6.70 -2.56 0.17
CA GLU A 214 6.36 -1.48 1.11
C GLU A 214 4.91 -1.56 1.56
N ILE A 215 4.01 -1.83 0.61
CA ILE A 215 2.58 -1.97 0.88
C ILE A 215 2.33 -3.17 1.77
N GLU A 216 2.93 -4.33 1.47
CA GLU A 216 2.79 -5.54 2.28
C GLU A 216 3.28 -5.35 3.72
N GLN A 217 4.37 -4.59 3.89
CA GLN A 217 4.97 -4.40 5.20
C GLN A 217 4.23 -3.41 6.09
N VAL A 218 3.48 -2.44 5.53
CA VAL A 218 2.94 -1.33 6.34
C VAL A 218 1.43 -1.19 6.26
N CYS A 219 0.81 -1.64 5.14
CA CYS A 219 -0.60 -1.39 4.89
C CYS A 219 -1.50 -2.51 5.44
N THR A 220 -2.68 -2.12 5.93
CA THR A 220 -3.75 -3.04 6.30
C THR A 220 -4.66 -3.34 5.11
N HIS A 221 -4.82 -2.36 4.23
CA HIS A 221 -5.62 -2.44 3.02
C HIS A 221 -4.81 -1.91 1.83
N ALA A 222 -5.15 -2.38 0.64
CA ALA A 222 -4.56 -1.85 -0.57
C ALA A 222 -5.56 -1.84 -1.73
N ALA A 223 -5.27 -1.00 -2.71
CA ALA A 223 -5.89 -0.99 -4.02
C ALA A 223 -4.80 -1.04 -5.10
N VAL A 224 -4.99 -1.87 -6.09
CA VAL A 224 -4.08 -2.06 -7.22
C VAL A 224 -4.64 -1.34 -8.43
N MET A 225 -3.84 -0.47 -9.03
CA MET A 225 -4.21 0.34 -10.17
C MET A 225 -3.28 0.07 -11.36
N ALA A 226 -3.84 -0.07 -12.55
CA ALA A 226 -3.08 -0.09 -13.80
C ALA A 226 -3.83 0.64 -14.90
N ARG A 227 -3.10 1.33 -15.78
CA ARG A 227 -3.64 2.01 -16.99
C ARG A 227 -4.87 2.89 -16.72
N GLY A 228 -4.87 3.60 -15.57
CA GLY A 228 -5.96 4.50 -15.18
C GLY A 228 -7.14 3.83 -14.47
N ARG A 229 -7.16 2.50 -14.32
CA ARG A 229 -8.28 1.73 -13.76
C ARG A 229 -7.90 1.03 -12.46
N LEU A 230 -8.88 0.89 -11.58
CA LEU A 230 -8.76 0.03 -10.40
C LEU A 230 -8.90 -1.43 -10.85
N LEU A 231 -7.92 -2.26 -10.49
CA LEU A 231 -7.97 -3.69 -10.77
C LEU A 231 -8.62 -4.46 -9.62
N THR A 232 -8.22 -4.15 -8.39
CA THR A 232 -8.77 -4.77 -7.17
C THR A 232 -8.52 -3.87 -5.96
N GLN A 233 -9.32 -4.05 -4.90
CA GLN A 233 -9.08 -3.43 -3.59
C GLN A 233 -9.58 -4.33 -2.47
N GLY A 234 -8.94 -4.27 -1.29
CA GLY A 234 -9.31 -5.06 -0.12
C GLY A 234 -8.27 -5.01 0.97
N THR A 235 -8.38 -5.89 1.96
CA THR A 235 -7.30 -6.08 2.93
C THR A 235 -6.11 -6.74 2.24
N VAL A 236 -4.89 -6.34 2.61
CA VAL A 236 -3.65 -6.91 2.03
C VAL A 236 -3.66 -8.44 2.15
N ALA A 237 -4.14 -8.96 3.29
CA ALA A 237 -4.24 -10.41 3.52
C ALA A 237 -5.20 -11.12 2.54
N ASN A 238 -6.29 -10.46 2.13
CA ASN A 238 -7.31 -11.06 1.28
C ASN A 238 -7.07 -10.83 -0.22
N LEU A 239 -6.27 -9.84 -0.60
CA LEU A 239 -6.03 -9.54 -2.02
C LEU A 239 -5.45 -10.74 -2.76
N SER A 240 -4.47 -11.42 -2.16
CA SER A 240 -3.88 -12.62 -2.73
C SER A 240 -4.92 -13.75 -2.91
N ALA A 241 -5.75 -13.98 -1.90
CA ALA A 241 -6.79 -15.01 -1.95
C ALA A 241 -7.91 -14.67 -2.94
N THR A 242 -8.28 -13.39 -3.08
CA THR A 242 -9.37 -12.95 -3.97
C THR A 242 -8.98 -13.06 -5.44
N VAL A 243 -7.74 -12.73 -5.78
CA VAL A 243 -7.29 -12.68 -7.18
C VAL A 243 -6.83 -14.04 -7.68
N LEU A 244 -6.12 -14.77 -6.84
CA LEU A 244 -5.58 -16.08 -7.19
C LEU A 244 -6.61 -17.22 -6.94
N GLY A 245 -7.77 -16.86 -6.39
CA GLY A 245 -8.87 -17.78 -6.09
C GLY A 245 -8.55 -18.72 -4.93
N PRO A 246 -9.47 -19.68 -4.64
CA PRO A 246 -9.21 -20.74 -3.66
C PRO A 246 -8.00 -21.62 -4.04
N HIS A 247 -7.48 -21.44 -5.23
CA HIS A 247 -6.30 -22.09 -5.79
C HIS A 247 -5.03 -21.21 -5.73
N GLY A 248 -5.06 -20.05 -5.07
CA GLY A 248 -3.88 -19.28 -4.71
C GLY A 248 -3.05 -20.08 -3.70
N HIS A 249 -2.42 -21.14 -4.19
CA HIS A 249 -1.69 -22.11 -3.38
C HIS A 249 -0.51 -21.43 -2.74
N ALA A 250 -0.35 -21.60 -1.42
CA ALA A 250 0.89 -21.21 -0.78
C ALA A 250 2.02 -21.98 -1.48
N GLY A 251 2.94 -21.23 -2.09
CA GLY A 251 4.11 -21.83 -2.73
C GLY A 251 4.93 -22.55 -1.68
N LEU A 252 5.24 -23.83 -1.91
CA LEU A 252 6.19 -24.58 -1.12
C LEU A 252 7.59 -24.44 -1.71
N THR A 253 8.57 -24.18 -0.87
CA THR A 253 9.99 -24.21 -1.26
C THR A 253 10.77 -25.12 -0.35
N VAL A 254 11.49 -26.07 -0.94
CA VAL A 254 12.40 -26.99 -0.24
C VAL A 254 13.81 -26.79 -0.78
N ILE A 255 14.77 -26.50 0.09
CA ILE A 255 16.19 -26.40 -0.26
C ILE A 255 16.87 -27.70 0.15
N THR A 256 17.40 -28.44 -0.81
CA THR A 256 18.00 -29.76 -0.59
C THR A 256 18.97 -30.12 -1.71
N PRO A 257 20.07 -30.85 -1.41
CA PRO A 257 20.89 -31.45 -2.45
C PRO A 257 20.21 -32.65 -3.14
N ASP A 258 19.16 -33.23 -2.53
CA ASP A 258 18.46 -34.42 -2.99
C ASP A 258 17.16 -34.02 -3.75
N THR A 259 17.28 -33.14 -4.72
CA THR A 259 16.15 -32.47 -5.38
C THR A 259 15.21 -33.43 -6.12
N ALA A 260 15.76 -34.47 -6.77
CA ALA A 260 14.95 -35.44 -7.49
C ALA A 260 14.06 -36.25 -6.54
N GLU A 261 14.60 -36.68 -5.40
CA GLU A 261 13.88 -37.44 -4.39
C GLU A 261 12.85 -36.55 -3.68
N ALA A 262 13.21 -35.31 -3.35
CA ALA A 262 12.28 -34.33 -2.78
C ALA A 262 11.09 -34.09 -3.72
N ALA A 263 11.34 -33.89 -5.01
CA ALA A 263 10.28 -33.70 -5.99
C ALA A 263 9.35 -34.91 -6.13
N ARG A 264 9.89 -36.13 -6.04
CA ARG A 264 9.10 -37.35 -6.05
C ARG A 264 8.16 -37.41 -4.82
N VAL A 265 8.73 -37.22 -3.63
CA VAL A 265 7.97 -37.25 -2.37
C VAL A 265 6.87 -36.18 -2.34
N LEU A 266 7.20 -34.96 -2.74
CA LEU A 266 6.22 -33.86 -2.79
C LEU A 266 5.05 -34.17 -3.74
N LYS A 267 5.32 -34.75 -4.91
CA LYS A 267 4.26 -35.18 -5.85
C LYS A 267 3.40 -36.29 -5.25
N GLU A 268 3.97 -37.26 -4.56
CA GLU A 268 3.24 -38.33 -3.86
C GLU A 268 2.36 -37.77 -2.72
N CYS A 269 2.80 -36.68 -2.10
CA CYS A 269 2.03 -35.94 -1.09
C CYS A 269 0.98 -34.98 -1.69
N GLY A 270 0.77 -34.97 -3.02
CA GLY A 270 -0.25 -34.16 -3.67
C GLY A 270 0.17 -32.73 -3.99
N VAL A 271 1.45 -32.38 -3.84
CA VAL A 271 1.97 -31.06 -4.27
C VAL A 271 1.97 -31.00 -5.80
N THR A 272 1.37 -29.97 -6.37
CA THR A 272 1.27 -29.72 -7.80
C THR A 272 2.33 -28.70 -8.28
N GLY A 273 2.54 -28.57 -9.59
CA GLY A 273 3.48 -27.58 -10.13
C GLY A 273 4.92 -27.77 -9.65
N VAL A 274 5.35 -29.01 -9.36
CA VAL A 274 6.68 -29.27 -8.79
C VAL A 274 7.78 -29.04 -9.82
N GLU A 275 8.62 -28.02 -9.57
CA GLU A 275 9.76 -27.60 -10.38
C GLU A 275 11.06 -27.75 -9.59
N ILE A 276 12.15 -28.04 -10.30
CA ILE A 276 13.50 -28.17 -9.73
C ILE A 276 14.39 -27.10 -10.35
N THR A 277 15.03 -26.29 -9.50
CA THR A 277 16.01 -25.30 -9.92
C THR A 277 17.21 -25.37 -8.96
N ASP A 278 18.35 -25.77 -9.47
CA ASP A 278 19.59 -25.98 -8.72
C ASP A 278 19.39 -26.90 -7.48
N ASP A 279 19.52 -26.36 -6.26
CA ASP A 279 19.33 -27.05 -4.99
C ASP A 279 17.94 -26.80 -4.38
N ARG A 280 17.01 -26.26 -5.16
CA ARG A 280 15.66 -25.86 -4.74
C ARG A 280 14.60 -26.67 -5.47
N VAL A 281 13.62 -27.12 -4.73
CA VAL A 281 12.36 -27.70 -5.24
C VAL A 281 11.22 -26.80 -4.83
N THR A 282 10.46 -26.31 -5.80
CA THR A 282 9.25 -25.50 -5.56
C THR A 282 8.02 -26.29 -5.99
N GLY A 283 6.87 -25.93 -5.43
CA GLY A 283 5.60 -26.54 -5.79
C GLY A 283 4.44 -25.81 -5.14
N GLU A 284 3.23 -26.15 -5.50
CA GLU A 284 1.99 -25.58 -4.99
C GLU A 284 1.34 -26.58 -4.04
N LEU A 285 0.99 -26.12 -2.83
CA LEU A 285 0.29 -26.94 -1.84
C LEU A 285 -1.14 -27.24 -2.31
N PRO A 286 -1.67 -28.45 -2.08
CA PRO A 286 -3.05 -28.78 -2.40
C PRO A 286 -4.01 -27.90 -1.56
N PRO A 287 -5.25 -27.66 -2.04
CA PRO A 287 -6.26 -26.92 -1.29
C PRO A 287 -6.60 -27.66 0.01
N PRO A 288 -6.99 -26.93 1.08
CA PRO A 288 -7.28 -27.53 2.40
C PRO A 288 -8.40 -28.58 2.39
N ASP A 289 -9.26 -28.57 1.37
CA ASP A 289 -10.37 -29.52 1.19
C ASP A 289 -10.00 -30.73 0.28
N GLY A 290 -8.72 -30.92 -0.05
CA GLY A 290 -8.22 -32.02 -0.86
C GLY A 290 -8.17 -33.37 -0.10
N PRO A 291 -7.83 -34.50 -0.80
CA PRO A 291 -7.87 -35.85 -0.23
C PRO A 291 -6.94 -36.11 0.97
N LEU A 292 -6.12 -35.14 1.36
CA LEU A 292 -5.34 -35.13 2.60
C LEU A 292 -6.02 -34.30 3.72
N GLY A 293 -7.17 -33.67 3.44
CA GLY A 293 -7.93 -32.85 4.38
C GLY A 293 -8.79 -33.66 5.30
N GLY A 294 -8.38 -33.80 6.52
CA GLY A 294 -9.11 -34.48 7.59
C GLY A 294 -8.65 -34.06 8.97
N ALA A 295 -8.74 -32.73 9.28
CA ALA A 295 -8.57 -32.26 10.65
C ALA A 295 -9.44 -31.04 10.92
N GLU A 296 -10.27 -31.12 11.94
CA GLU A 296 -11.26 -30.12 12.40
C GLU A 296 -10.65 -28.78 12.90
N ASP A 297 -9.33 -28.64 12.85
CA ASP A 297 -8.62 -27.41 13.29
C ASP A 297 -7.79 -26.82 12.14
N GLY A 298 -8.38 -26.14 11.19
CA GLY A 298 -7.84 -25.49 9.98
C GLY A 298 -6.47 -24.80 10.03
N ALA A 299 -5.45 -25.49 10.52
CA ALA A 299 -4.07 -25.01 10.63
C ALA A 299 -3.06 -26.18 10.49
N PRO A 300 -1.81 -25.91 10.35
CA PRO A 300 -0.73 -26.40 9.50
C PRO A 300 -0.24 -27.83 9.78
N ARG A 301 -1.10 -28.84 9.95
CA ARG A 301 -0.65 -30.24 9.96
C ARG A 301 0.03 -30.62 8.64
N GLU A 302 -0.47 -30.08 7.56
CA GLU A 302 0.01 -30.38 6.20
C GLU A 302 1.47 -30.01 5.97
N ILE A 303 1.92 -28.84 6.44
CA ILE A 303 3.31 -28.39 6.25
C ILE A 303 4.28 -29.23 7.09
N ALA A 304 3.91 -29.55 8.32
CA ALA A 304 4.70 -30.40 9.20
C ALA A 304 4.77 -31.84 8.69
N GLU A 305 3.68 -32.37 8.16
CA GLU A 305 3.59 -33.70 7.58
C GLU A 305 4.41 -33.82 6.28
N LEU A 306 4.37 -32.79 5.42
CA LEU A 306 5.22 -32.75 4.22
C LEU A 306 6.71 -32.74 4.58
N ASN A 307 7.10 -31.93 5.56
CA ASN A 307 8.47 -31.93 6.04
C ASN A 307 8.85 -33.30 6.65
N ALA A 308 7.97 -33.91 7.44
CA ALA A 308 8.19 -35.24 8.01
C ALA A 308 8.33 -36.29 6.91
N ALA A 309 7.50 -36.24 5.86
CA ALA A 309 7.57 -37.19 4.74
C ALA A 309 8.91 -37.09 4.01
N LEU A 310 9.40 -35.85 3.76
CA LEU A 310 10.71 -35.63 3.16
C LEU A 310 11.86 -36.23 4.00
N VAL A 311 11.83 -35.98 5.31
CA VAL A 311 12.82 -36.48 6.24
C VAL A 311 12.78 -38.02 6.33
N HIS A 312 11.58 -38.62 6.39
CA HIS A 312 11.40 -40.08 6.42
C HIS A 312 11.87 -40.77 5.11
N ALA A 313 11.76 -40.05 3.98
CA ALA A 313 12.27 -40.51 2.70
C ALA A 313 13.80 -40.35 2.57
N GLY A 314 14.48 -39.83 3.61
CA GLY A 314 15.93 -39.66 3.63
C GLY A 314 16.41 -38.39 2.92
N VAL A 315 15.51 -37.45 2.58
CA VAL A 315 15.87 -36.16 1.96
C VAL A 315 16.57 -35.27 2.98
N ARG A 316 17.74 -34.76 2.64
CA ARG A 316 18.53 -33.84 3.47
C ARG A 316 17.98 -32.42 3.36
N VAL A 317 16.90 -32.11 4.06
CA VAL A 317 16.27 -30.80 4.04
C VAL A 317 17.18 -29.77 4.71
N ARG A 318 17.65 -28.76 3.95
CA ARG A 318 18.44 -27.62 4.41
C ARG A 318 17.58 -26.40 4.68
N GLY A 319 16.46 -26.28 3.98
CA GLY A 319 15.47 -25.23 4.17
C GLY A 319 14.11 -25.74 3.74
N PHE A 320 13.08 -25.33 4.49
CA PHE A 320 11.70 -25.65 4.20
C PHE A 320 10.84 -24.43 4.53
N GLY A 321 10.06 -23.97 3.61
CA GLY A 321 9.23 -22.81 3.81
C GLY A 321 8.04 -22.77 2.87
N THR A 322 7.00 -22.07 3.31
CA THR A 322 5.87 -21.72 2.45
C THR A 322 5.87 -20.23 2.21
N ALA A 323 5.75 -19.84 0.96
CA ALA A 323 5.53 -18.45 0.58
C ALA A 323 4.02 -18.25 0.35
N ARG A 324 3.44 -17.27 1.03
CA ARG A 324 2.12 -16.77 0.61
C ARG A 324 2.31 -16.01 -0.69
N PRO A 325 1.35 -16.09 -1.62
CA PRO A 325 1.40 -15.28 -2.83
C PRO A 325 1.59 -13.82 -2.46
N SER A 326 2.54 -13.18 -3.09
CA SER A 326 2.84 -11.76 -2.90
C SER A 326 1.83 -10.88 -3.66
N LEU A 327 1.80 -9.58 -3.35
CA LEU A 327 1.05 -8.63 -4.19
C LEU A 327 1.61 -8.55 -5.62
N GLU A 328 2.86 -8.96 -5.83
CA GLU A 328 3.46 -9.08 -7.18
C GLU A 328 2.78 -10.19 -7.98
N ASP A 329 2.58 -11.36 -7.39
CA ASP A 329 1.84 -12.46 -8.02
C ASP A 329 0.41 -12.04 -8.37
N VAL A 330 -0.23 -11.28 -7.47
CA VAL A 330 -1.56 -10.69 -7.71
C VAL A 330 -1.54 -9.74 -8.90
N PHE A 331 -0.53 -8.87 -8.98
CA PHE A 331 -0.40 -7.91 -10.07
C PHE A 331 -0.16 -8.61 -11.41
N VAL A 332 0.75 -9.57 -11.46
CA VAL A 332 1.03 -10.38 -12.67
C VAL A 332 -0.22 -11.13 -13.12
N ALA A 333 -0.95 -11.75 -12.19
CA ALA A 333 -2.20 -12.46 -12.51
C ALA A 333 -3.27 -11.55 -13.12
N LEU A 334 -3.36 -10.29 -12.67
CA LEU A 334 -4.35 -9.31 -13.14
C LEU A 334 -3.96 -8.62 -14.45
N THR A 335 -2.68 -8.46 -14.74
CA THR A 335 -2.19 -7.67 -15.88
C THR A 335 -1.59 -8.52 -16.98
N GLY A 336 -1.13 -9.75 -16.67
CA GLY A 336 -0.34 -10.59 -17.56
C GLY A 336 1.10 -10.10 -17.76
N GLU A 337 1.50 -9.02 -17.08
CA GLU A 337 2.80 -8.36 -17.23
C GLU A 337 3.41 -8.14 -15.83
N GLY A 338 4.75 -8.22 -15.71
CA GLY A 338 5.44 -7.87 -14.48
C GLY A 338 5.24 -6.39 -14.12
N PHE A 339 5.32 -6.06 -12.84
CA PHE A 339 5.06 -4.72 -12.31
C PHE A 339 5.92 -3.63 -12.97
N ASP A 340 7.15 -3.94 -13.33
CA ASP A 340 8.11 -3.01 -13.96
C ASP A 340 7.82 -2.76 -15.45
N VAL A 341 7.02 -3.59 -16.12
CA VAL A 341 6.78 -3.55 -17.57
C VAL A 341 5.45 -2.87 -17.93
N ALA A 342 4.54 -2.73 -16.97
CA ALA A 342 3.17 -2.22 -17.18
C ALA A 342 3.05 -0.68 -17.17
N GLY A 343 4.15 0.05 -17.34
CA GLY A 343 4.26 1.52 -17.34
C GLY A 343 4.10 2.18 -18.70
#